data_775d223b5c61f8dfdd27c55108363e9e
#
_entry.id   775d223b5c61f8dfdd27c55108363e9e
#
_cell.length_a   1.000
_cell.length_b   1.000
_cell.length_c   1.000
_cell.angle_alpha   90.00
_cell.angle_beta   90.00
_cell.angle_gamma   90.00
#
_symmetry.space_group_name_H-M   'P 1'
#
loop_
_entity.id
_entity.type
_entity.pdbx_description
1 polymer ?
#
loop_
_entity_poly.entity_id
_entity_poly.type
_entity_poly.pdbx_seq_one_letter_code
_entity_poly.pdbx_strand_id
1 'polypeptide(L)'
;MRELKEVNYLFSTIPDTRVYLMAGNHDFISRDSFYNTFEWNSNVIFFRSRELTCVKDPRLDVYVYGLSYYDREIKDGLYDQAVPVQKEGIHILLAHGGDEKHIPLSAAALAASGFDYVALGHIHKPQILIRDQAAFSGALEPIDRNDTGEHGYMEGRLINGRIRTEFVPFACRSYQQLVMTLHEETTQISLEEAVKSQIFRRGGRNIYRIVLQGMRSPDLLLIPEKLKKSRKCYRCCG
;
A
#
# COMPACT_ATOMS: atom_id res chain seq x y z
N MET A 1 -9.35 8.15 17.28
CA MET A 1 -10.73 8.69 17.10
C MET A 1 -10.80 9.83 16.08
N ARG A 2 -9.90 10.81 16.11
CA ARG A 2 -9.91 11.95 15.16
C ARG A 2 -9.75 11.47 13.71
N GLU A 3 -8.77 10.64 13.44
CA GLU A 3 -8.47 10.10 12.12
C GLU A 3 -9.65 9.30 11.55
N LEU A 4 -10.32 8.49 12.38
CA LEU A 4 -11.51 7.73 11.94
C LEU A 4 -12.65 8.67 11.51
N LYS A 5 -12.85 9.79 12.23
CA LYS A 5 -13.86 10.80 11.86
C LYS A 5 -13.51 11.49 10.54
N GLU A 6 -12.23 11.83 10.33
CA GLU A 6 -11.76 12.45 9.09
C GLU A 6 -11.94 11.49 7.89
N VAL A 7 -11.53 10.23 8.04
CA VAL A 7 -11.70 9.21 7.00
C VAL A 7 -13.18 8.96 6.71
N ASN A 8 -14.01 8.83 7.76
CA ASN A 8 -15.45 8.63 7.60
C ASN A 8 -16.14 9.82 6.91
N TYR A 9 -15.70 11.04 7.21
CA TYR A 9 -16.15 12.24 6.50
C TYR A 9 -15.77 12.19 5.01
N LEU A 10 -14.54 11.81 4.67
CA LEU A 10 -14.14 11.65 3.26
C LEU A 10 -15.00 10.60 2.54
N PHE A 11 -15.29 9.47 3.18
CA PHE A 11 -16.21 8.46 2.60
C PHE A 11 -17.63 8.97 2.41
N SER A 12 -18.10 9.88 3.27
CA SER A 12 -19.43 10.49 3.11
C SER A 12 -19.54 11.37 1.87
N THR A 13 -18.42 11.85 1.32
CA THR A 13 -18.42 12.66 0.09
C THR A 13 -18.60 11.84 -1.20
N ILE A 14 -18.54 10.50 -1.08
CA ILE A 14 -18.74 9.56 -2.19
C ILE A 14 -19.86 8.54 -1.87
N PRO A 15 -21.09 8.98 -1.61
CA PRO A 15 -22.16 8.14 -1.05
C PRO A 15 -22.56 6.97 -1.97
N ASP A 16 -22.36 7.11 -3.28
CA ASP A 16 -22.68 6.08 -4.26
C ASP A 16 -21.60 4.99 -4.38
N THR A 17 -20.45 5.19 -3.76
CA THR A 17 -19.35 4.21 -3.72
C THR A 17 -19.42 3.37 -2.45
N ARG A 18 -19.47 2.04 -2.58
CA ARG A 18 -19.34 1.13 -1.44
C ARG A 18 -17.88 1.02 -1.03
N VAL A 19 -17.62 1.17 0.25
CA VAL A 19 -16.29 1.06 0.84
C VAL A 19 -16.27 -0.14 1.77
N TYR A 20 -15.39 -1.08 1.53
CA TYR A 20 -15.18 -2.26 2.37
C TYR A 20 -13.86 -2.11 3.12
N LEU A 21 -13.92 -2.18 4.44
CA LEU A 21 -12.78 -1.96 5.32
C LEU A 21 -12.57 -3.13 6.28
N MET A 22 -11.33 -3.33 6.66
CA MET A 22 -10.91 -4.24 7.72
C MET A 22 -9.75 -3.62 8.49
N ALA A 23 -9.56 -4.03 9.75
CA ALA A 23 -8.38 -3.69 10.53
C ALA A 23 -7.22 -4.63 10.16
N GLY A 24 -6.03 -4.07 9.98
CA GLY A 24 -4.78 -4.81 9.78
C GLY A 24 -4.05 -5.06 11.10
N ASN A 25 -2.80 -5.52 10.99
CA ASN A 25 -1.95 -5.87 12.14
C ASN A 25 -1.46 -4.65 12.94
N HIS A 26 -1.45 -3.45 12.37
CA HIS A 26 -1.07 -2.22 13.08
C HIS A 26 -2.22 -1.57 13.84
N ASP A 27 -3.44 -1.79 13.40
CA ASP A 27 -4.66 -1.20 13.95
C ASP A 27 -5.68 -2.28 14.36
N PHE A 28 -5.19 -3.46 14.75
CA PHE A 28 -6.01 -4.61 15.16
C PHE A 28 -7.06 -4.25 16.22
N ILE A 29 -8.17 -4.99 16.21
CA ILE A 29 -9.29 -4.74 17.12
C ILE A 29 -8.99 -5.33 18.49
N SER A 30 -8.30 -4.56 19.35
CA SER A 30 -8.11 -4.85 20.75
C SER A 30 -9.37 -4.51 21.56
N ARG A 31 -9.37 -4.86 22.86
CA ARG A 31 -10.47 -4.51 23.77
C ARG A 31 -10.76 -3.01 23.80
N ASP A 32 -9.73 -2.18 23.72
CA ASP A 32 -9.84 -0.72 23.83
C ASP A 32 -9.82 -0.02 22.46
N SER A 33 -9.93 -0.78 21.39
CA SER A 33 -9.96 -0.22 20.03
C SER A 33 -11.18 0.67 19.81
N PHE A 34 -10.96 1.82 19.21
CA PHE A 34 -12.06 2.70 18.80
C PHE A 34 -12.99 2.07 17.77
N TYR A 35 -12.54 1.07 17.01
CA TYR A 35 -13.39 0.33 16.09
C TYR A 35 -14.58 -0.38 16.77
N ASN A 36 -14.48 -0.67 18.07
CA ASN A 36 -15.56 -1.34 18.81
C ASN A 36 -16.84 -0.49 18.90
N THR A 37 -16.69 0.84 18.95
CA THR A 37 -17.80 1.79 19.14
C THR A 37 -17.97 2.80 18.02
N PHE A 38 -17.07 2.79 17.03
CA PHE A 38 -17.14 3.75 15.93
C PHE A 38 -18.25 3.36 14.94
N GLU A 39 -19.09 4.33 14.62
CA GLU A 39 -20.15 4.18 13.63
C GLU A 39 -19.71 4.77 12.29
N TRP A 40 -19.66 3.92 11.29
CA TRP A 40 -19.33 4.28 9.92
C TRP A 40 -20.57 4.79 9.17
N ASN A 41 -20.36 5.59 8.13
CA ASN A 41 -21.41 5.98 7.19
C ASN A 41 -22.05 4.76 6.52
N SER A 42 -23.28 4.91 6.03
CA SER A 42 -24.09 3.84 5.42
C SER A 42 -23.47 3.20 4.17
N ASN A 43 -22.55 3.91 3.50
CA ASN A 43 -21.83 3.39 2.36
C ASN A 43 -20.56 2.60 2.73
N VAL A 44 -20.20 2.53 4.02
CA VAL A 44 -19.00 1.84 4.53
C VAL A 44 -19.41 0.54 5.23
N ILE A 45 -18.82 -0.56 4.82
CA ILE A 45 -18.94 -1.88 5.42
C ILE A 45 -17.62 -2.20 6.11
N PHE A 46 -17.62 -2.29 7.43
CA PHE A 46 -16.44 -2.63 8.21
C PHE A 46 -16.53 -4.07 8.73
N PHE A 47 -15.61 -4.93 8.30
CA PHE A 47 -15.51 -6.31 8.75
C PHE A 47 -14.92 -6.37 10.17
N ARG A 48 -15.77 -6.45 11.18
CA ARG A 48 -15.35 -6.45 12.61
C ARG A 48 -14.97 -7.84 13.14
N SER A 49 -15.40 -8.89 12.48
CA SER A 49 -15.18 -10.25 12.96
C SER A 49 -13.70 -10.66 12.78
N ARG A 50 -13.20 -11.46 13.72
CA ARG A 50 -11.95 -12.22 13.56
C ARG A 50 -12.12 -13.47 12.70
N GLU A 51 -13.34 -13.86 12.43
CA GLU A 51 -13.69 -14.95 11.52
C GLU A 51 -14.08 -14.37 10.16
N LEU A 52 -13.81 -15.11 9.10
CA LEU A 52 -14.17 -14.69 7.76
C LEU A 52 -15.69 -14.56 7.64
N THR A 53 -16.13 -13.37 7.26
CA THR A 53 -17.55 -13.06 7.03
C THR A 53 -17.74 -12.62 5.59
N CYS A 54 -18.98 -12.79 5.09
CA CYS A 54 -19.37 -12.46 3.73
C CYS A 54 -20.49 -11.43 3.75
N VAL A 55 -20.39 -10.42 2.90
CA VAL A 55 -21.44 -9.41 2.68
C VAL A 55 -21.76 -9.36 1.19
N LYS A 56 -23.04 -9.55 0.84
CA LYS A 56 -23.53 -9.32 -0.51
C LYS A 56 -23.79 -7.84 -0.73
N ASP A 57 -23.27 -7.25 -1.82
CA ASP A 57 -23.66 -5.91 -2.23
C ASP A 57 -25.14 -5.93 -2.69
N PRO A 58 -26.01 -5.05 -2.16
CA PRO A 58 -27.44 -5.09 -2.48
C PRO A 58 -27.75 -4.63 -3.92
N ARG A 59 -26.85 -3.96 -4.59
CA ARG A 59 -27.03 -3.39 -5.94
C ARG A 59 -26.37 -4.22 -7.04
N LEU A 60 -25.41 -5.04 -6.66
CA LEU A 60 -24.58 -5.84 -7.58
C LEU A 60 -24.62 -7.30 -7.16
N ASP A 61 -24.42 -8.21 -8.07
CA ASP A 61 -24.22 -9.62 -7.73
C ASP A 61 -22.76 -9.88 -7.34
N VAL A 62 -22.32 -9.14 -6.31
CA VAL A 62 -20.95 -9.16 -5.78
C VAL A 62 -21.01 -9.53 -4.30
N TYR A 63 -20.15 -10.46 -3.92
CA TYR A 63 -19.96 -10.94 -2.55
C TYR A 63 -18.56 -10.55 -2.10
N VAL A 64 -18.46 -9.79 -1.02
CA VAL A 64 -17.18 -9.36 -0.46
C VAL A 64 -16.97 -10.07 0.87
N TYR A 65 -15.80 -10.67 1.01
CA TYR A 65 -15.38 -11.43 2.18
C TYR A 65 -14.26 -10.69 2.90
N GLY A 66 -14.27 -10.72 4.22
CA GLY A 66 -13.23 -10.08 5.01
C GLY A 66 -13.26 -10.53 6.47
N LEU A 67 -12.15 -10.35 7.13
CA LEU A 67 -11.97 -10.47 8.58
C LEU A 67 -11.03 -9.36 9.06
N SER A 68 -11.10 -8.98 10.32
CA SER A 68 -10.16 -8.03 10.91
C SER A 68 -9.17 -8.74 11.83
N TYR A 69 -7.98 -8.17 11.93
CA TYR A 69 -7.00 -8.57 12.93
C TYR A 69 -7.51 -8.29 14.33
N TYR A 70 -7.26 -9.22 15.24
CA TYR A 70 -7.58 -9.15 16.68
C TYR A 70 -6.34 -9.26 17.54
N ASP A 71 -5.19 -9.48 16.93
CA ASP A 71 -3.87 -9.46 17.54
C ASP A 71 -2.86 -8.87 16.54
N ARG A 72 -1.72 -8.43 17.04
CA ARG A 72 -0.67 -7.86 16.19
C ARG A 72 -0.03 -8.90 15.28
N GLU A 73 0.13 -10.13 15.76
CA GLU A 73 0.66 -11.27 15.01
C GLU A 73 -0.37 -12.40 15.00
N ILE A 74 -0.69 -12.90 13.81
CA ILE A 74 -1.55 -14.07 13.59
C ILE A 74 -0.80 -15.01 12.67
N LYS A 75 -0.37 -16.15 13.20
CA LYS A 75 0.45 -17.13 12.48
C LYS A 75 -0.35 -18.22 11.78
N ASP A 76 -1.65 -18.25 12.01
CA ASP A 76 -2.55 -19.21 11.37
C ASP A 76 -2.89 -18.77 9.96
N GLY A 77 -2.90 -19.70 9.01
CA GLY A 77 -3.27 -19.46 7.60
C GLY A 77 -4.79 -19.36 7.42
N LEU A 78 -5.39 -18.29 7.95
CA LEU A 78 -6.86 -18.14 8.03
C LEU A 78 -7.55 -18.09 6.66
N TYR A 79 -6.81 -17.80 5.60
CA TYR A 79 -7.35 -17.73 4.23
C TYR A 79 -7.13 -18.98 3.41
N ASP A 80 -6.31 -19.94 3.87
CA ASP A 80 -5.92 -21.12 3.06
C ASP A 80 -7.09 -22.05 2.74
N GLN A 81 -8.13 -22.05 3.58
CA GLN A 81 -9.34 -22.84 3.38
C GLN A 81 -10.56 -21.96 3.03
N ALA A 82 -10.35 -20.68 2.79
CA ALA A 82 -11.42 -19.77 2.42
C ALA A 82 -11.93 -20.09 1.01
N VAL A 83 -13.24 -20.29 0.90
CA VAL A 83 -13.93 -20.53 -0.38
C VAL A 83 -15.21 -19.70 -0.45
N PRO A 84 -15.67 -19.31 -1.63
CA PRO A 84 -16.96 -18.67 -1.80
C PRO A 84 -18.13 -19.51 -1.22
N VAL A 85 -19.08 -18.85 -0.58
CA VAL A 85 -20.25 -19.51 0.04
C VAL A 85 -21.24 -20.05 -0.99
N GLN A 86 -21.13 -19.62 -2.24
CA GLN A 86 -21.97 -20.05 -3.36
C GLN A 86 -21.18 -19.98 -4.68
N LYS A 87 -21.78 -20.50 -5.75
CA LYS A 87 -21.12 -20.58 -7.07
C LYS A 87 -21.42 -19.39 -7.99
N GLU A 88 -22.53 -18.71 -7.77
CA GLU A 88 -22.99 -17.61 -8.62
C GLU A 88 -22.54 -16.26 -8.07
N GLY A 89 -22.39 -15.28 -8.96
CA GLY A 89 -21.95 -13.94 -8.63
C GLY A 89 -20.43 -13.75 -8.72
N ILE A 90 -19.97 -12.58 -8.35
CA ILE A 90 -18.55 -12.23 -8.27
C ILE A 90 -18.10 -12.25 -6.80
N HIS A 91 -17.04 -12.98 -6.53
CA HIS A 91 -16.53 -13.20 -5.18
C HIS A 91 -15.18 -12.51 -4.98
N ILE A 92 -15.14 -11.53 -4.08
CA ILE A 92 -13.94 -10.75 -3.77
C ILE A 92 -13.53 -11.01 -2.32
N LEU A 93 -12.31 -11.49 -2.11
CA LEU A 93 -11.70 -11.61 -0.79
C LEU A 93 -10.88 -10.36 -0.49
N LEU A 94 -11.21 -9.66 0.59
CA LEU A 94 -10.39 -8.62 1.18
C LEU A 94 -9.53 -9.27 2.27
N ALA A 95 -8.21 -9.28 2.08
CA ALA A 95 -7.28 -9.97 2.95
C ALA A 95 -6.09 -9.09 3.34
N HIS A 96 -5.54 -9.31 4.55
CA HIS A 96 -4.38 -8.61 5.05
C HIS A 96 -3.40 -9.64 5.62
N GLY A 97 -2.14 -9.63 5.17
CA GLY A 97 -1.13 -10.59 5.60
C GLY A 97 -0.16 -10.97 4.48
N GLY A 98 0.50 -12.10 4.62
CA GLY A 98 1.38 -12.65 3.58
C GLY A 98 2.80 -12.96 4.02
N ASP A 99 3.16 -12.76 5.28
CA ASP A 99 4.41 -13.24 5.86
C ASP A 99 4.14 -14.23 7.00
N GLU A 100 5.19 -14.83 7.55
CA GLU A 100 5.09 -15.89 8.57
C GLU A 100 4.43 -15.46 9.89
N LYS A 101 4.34 -14.17 10.17
CA LYS A 101 3.78 -13.60 11.40
C LYS A 101 2.39 -12.99 11.21
N HIS A 102 2.03 -12.72 9.98
CA HIS A 102 0.84 -11.95 9.65
C HIS A 102 0.01 -12.71 8.62
N ILE A 103 -0.79 -13.64 9.08
CA ILE A 103 -1.64 -14.56 8.31
C ILE A 103 -0.93 -15.01 7.04
N PRO A 104 -0.11 -16.07 7.12
CA PRO A 104 0.61 -16.60 5.96
C PRO A 104 -0.34 -16.88 4.80
N LEU A 105 0.09 -16.61 3.58
CA LEU A 105 -0.69 -16.80 2.37
C LEU A 105 0.01 -17.76 1.41
N SER A 106 -0.73 -18.73 0.91
CA SER A 106 -0.27 -19.61 -0.16
C SER A 106 -0.85 -19.16 -1.49
N ALA A 107 0.01 -18.77 -2.45
CA ALA A 107 -0.44 -18.42 -3.80
C ALA A 107 -1.19 -19.60 -4.47
N ALA A 108 -0.78 -20.85 -4.19
CA ALA A 108 -1.45 -22.03 -4.70
C ALA A 108 -2.86 -22.18 -4.09
N ALA A 109 -3.01 -21.96 -2.77
CA ALA A 109 -4.32 -22.00 -2.11
C ALA A 109 -5.23 -20.88 -2.65
N LEU A 110 -4.72 -19.67 -2.82
CA LEU A 110 -5.48 -18.55 -3.40
C LEU A 110 -5.92 -18.86 -4.84
N ALA A 111 -5.05 -19.43 -5.67
CA ALA A 111 -5.41 -19.80 -7.04
C ALA A 111 -6.53 -20.85 -7.10
N ALA A 112 -6.57 -21.76 -6.13
CA ALA A 112 -7.56 -22.84 -6.05
C ALA A 112 -8.83 -22.43 -5.26
N SER A 113 -8.86 -21.28 -4.60
CA SER A 113 -9.92 -20.88 -3.66
C SER A 113 -11.27 -20.63 -4.32
N GLY A 114 -11.30 -20.32 -5.61
CA GLY A 114 -12.53 -19.96 -6.34
C GLY A 114 -12.96 -18.50 -6.19
N PHE A 115 -12.18 -17.64 -5.53
CA PHE A 115 -12.41 -16.20 -5.55
C PHE A 115 -12.06 -15.61 -6.91
N ASP A 116 -12.91 -14.71 -7.42
CA ASP A 116 -12.65 -13.99 -8.67
C ASP A 116 -11.54 -12.95 -8.49
N TYR A 117 -11.43 -12.36 -7.28
CA TYR A 117 -10.35 -11.46 -6.93
C TYR A 117 -10.01 -11.51 -5.44
N VAL A 118 -8.71 -11.41 -5.14
CA VAL A 118 -8.18 -11.30 -3.78
C VAL A 118 -7.43 -9.98 -3.65
N ALA A 119 -8.03 -9.02 -2.96
CA ALA A 119 -7.44 -7.72 -2.67
C ALA A 119 -6.57 -7.83 -1.42
N LEU A 120 -5.24 -7.77 -1.59
CA LEU A 120 -4.28 -8.00 -0.52
C LEU A 120 -3.72 -6.68 0.02
N GLY A 121 -3.74 -6.55 1.34
CA GLY A 121 -3.02 -5.53 2.10
C GLY A 121 -1.84 -6.12 2.89
N HIS A 122 -1.13 -5.29 3.66
CA HIS A 122 0.04 -5.57 4.48
C HIS A 122 1.38 -5.27 3.78
N ILE A 123 1.64 -5.79 2.61
CA ILE A 123 2.88 -5.50 1.88
C ILE A 123 2.77 -4.13 1.22
N HIS A 124 3.66 -3.20 1.59
CA HIS A 124 3.61 -1.80 1.13
C HIS A 124 4.02 -1.63 -0.33
N LYS A 125 4.73 -2.59 -0.89
CA LYS A 125 5.14 -2.57 -2.30
C LYS A 125 4.07 -3.23 -3.18
N PRO A 126 3.62 -2.58 -4.26
CA PRO A 126 2.70 -3.19 -5.21
C PRO A 126 3.27 -4.49 -5.79
N GLN A 127 2.47 -5.55 -5.77
CA GLN A 127 2.90 -6.86 -6.27
C GLN A 127 1.73 -7.65 -6.78
N ILE A 128 1.78 -8.08 -8.03
CA ILE A 128 0.82 -9.02 -8.60
C ILE A 128 1.27 -10.44 -8.25
N LEU A 129 0.49 -11.15 -7.44
CA LEU A 129 0.73 -12.57 -7.13
C LEU A 129 0.17 -13.48 -8.22
N ILE A 130 -1.07 -13.21 -8.63
CA ILE A 130 -1.78 -13.97 -9.68
C ILE A 130 -2.47 -12.94 -10.56
N ARG A 131 -2.12 -12.91 -11.84
CA ARG A 131 -2.64 -11.91 -12.77
C ARG A 131 -4.16 -11.93 -12.80
N ASP A 132 -4.77 -10.76 -12.67
CA ASP A 132 -6.22 -10.53 -12.66
C ASP A 132 -6.98 -11.22 -11.51
N GLN A 133 -6.29 -11.92 -10.59
CA GLN A 133 -6.92 -12.68 -9.50
C GLN A 133 -6.41 -12.30 -8.12
N ALA A 134 -5.11 -12.02 -7.91
CA ALA A 134 -4.61 -11.66 -6.58
C ALA A 134 -3.44 -10.68 -6.66
N ALA A 135 -3.55 -9.57 -5.92
CA ALA A 135 -2.49 -8.57 -5.88
C ALA A 135 -2.46 -7.82 -4.53
N PHE A 136 -1.24 -7.49 -4.09
CA PHE A 136 -1.01 -6.43 -3.12
C PHE A 136 -1.07 -5.09 -3.84
N SER A 137 -1.95 -4.20 -3.42
CA SER A 137 -2.00 -2.83 -3.96
C SER A 137 -0.82 -1.98 -3.49
N GLY A 138 -0.17 -2.39 -2.41
CA GLY A 138 0.85 -1.59 -1.74
C GLY A 138 0.26 -0.44 -0.92
N ALA A 139 1.13 0.45 -0.47
CA ALA A 139 0.72 1.68 0.17
C ALA A 139 0.39 2.75 -0.89
N LEU A 140 -0.61 3.58 -0.65
CA LEU A 140 -1.00 4.67 -1.56
C LEU A 140 0.10 5.73 -1.69
N GLU A 141 0.81 6.00 -0.60
CA GLU A 141 2.02 6.83 -0.52
C GLU A 141 3.12 6.03 0.19
N PRO A 142 4.41 6.23 -0.13
CA PRO A 142 5.48 5.54 0.56
C PRO A 142 5.54 5.94 2.04
N ILE A 143 5.57 4.95 2.93
CA ILE A 143 5.51 5.16 4.38
C ILE A 143 6.89 5.49 4.93
N ASP A 144 7.94 4.83 4.44
CA ASP A 144 9.31 5.05 4.89
C ASP A 144 10.34 5.01 3.75
N ARG A 145 11.60 5.23 4.11
CA ARG A 145 12.73 5.29 3.16
C ARG A 145 13.03 3.98 2.43
N ASN A 146 12.48 2.85 2.87
CA ASN A 146 12.69 1.54 2.26
C ASN A 146 11.59 1.24 1.23
N ASP A 147 10.46 1.96 1.31
CA ASP A 147 9.36 1.89 0.35
C ASP A 147 9.73 2.63 -0.94
N THR A 148 10.68 2.05 -1.68
CA THR A 148 11.17 2.63 -2.92
C THR A 148 10.34 2.17 -4.12
N GLY A 149 10.25 3.01 -5.14
CA GLY A 149 9.52 2.72 -6.37
C GLY A 149 8.18 3.44 -6.46
N GLU A 150 7.33 2.95 -7.32
CA GLU A 150 5.99 3.51 -7.52
C GLU A 150 5.03 3.03 -6.44
N HIS A 151 4.15 3.95 -6.00
CA HIS A 151 3.06 3.68 -5.06
C HIS A 151 1.75 4.17 -5.64
N GLY A 152 0.66 3.51 -5.27
CA GLY A 152 -0.65 3.77 -5.85
C GLY A 152 -1.67 2.73 -5.40
N TYR A 153 -2.53 2.34 -6.32
CA TYR A 153 -3.60 1.37 -6.03
C TYR A 153 -3.84 0.42 -7.20
N MET A 154 -4.55 -0.68 -6.92
CA MET A 154 -5.05 -1.58 -7.96
C MET A 154 -6.44 -1.13 -8.39
N GLU A 155 -6.62 -0.86 -9.68
CA GLU A 155 -7.94 -0.69 -10.29
C GLU A 155 -8.40 -2.02 -10.87
N GLY A 156 -9.64 -2.43 -10.56
CA GLY A 156 -10.27 -3.61 -11.11
C GLY A 156 -11.53 -3.26 -11.91
N ARG A 157 -11.72 -3.90 -13.06
CA ARG A 157 -12.91 -3.76 -13.90
C ARG A 157 -13.51 -5.11 -14.23
N LEU A 158 -14.83 -5.22 -14.11
CA LEU A 158 -15.55 -6.40 -14.54
C LEU A 158 -15.89 -6.26 -16.03
N ILE A 159 -15.27 -7.11 -16.85
CA ILE A 159 -15.44 -7.09 -18.30
C ILE A 159 -15.86 -8.50 -18.76
N ASN A 160 -17.04 -8.65 -19.35
CA ASN A 160 -17.57 -9.92 -19.83
C ASN A 160 -17.51 -11.03 -18.74
N GLY A 161 -17.90 -10.73 -17.51
CA GLY A 161 -17.91 -11.66 -16.39
C GLY A 161 -16.53 -12.02 -15.83
N ARG A 162 -15.48 -11.31 -16.21
CA ARG A 162 -14.10 -11.51 -15.70
C ARG A 162 -13.51 -10.24 -15.16
N ILE A 163 -12.81 -10.33 -14.05
CA ILE A 163 -12.07 -9.23 -13.48
C ILE A 163 -10.77 -9.01 -14.28
N ARG A 164 -10.48 -7.74 -14.58
CA ARG A 164 -9.21 -7.28 -15.13
C ARG A 164 -8.64 -6.24 -14.20
N THR A 165 -7.36 -6.36 -13.87
CA THR A 165 -6.72 -5.46 -12.91
C THR A 165 -5.50 -4.81 -13.50
N GLU A 166 -5.29 -3.55 -13.13
CA GLU A 166 -4.08 -2.79 -13.44
C GLU A 166 -3.62 -1.99 -12.22
N PHE A 167 -2.33 -1.80 -12.11
CA PHE A 167 -1.77 -0.91 -11.09
C PHE A 167 -1.80 0.53 -11.61
N VAL A 168 -2.35 1.43 -10.80
CA VAL A 168 -2.43 2.86 -11.09
C VAL A 168 -1.46 3.61 -10.18
N PRO A 169 -0.35 4.15 -10.69
CA PRO A 169 0.54 5.02 -9.93
C PRO A 169 -0.21 6.27 -9.47
N PHE A 170 -0.16 6.57 -8.17
CA PHE A 170 -0.92 7.69 -7.60
C PHE A 170 -0.11 8.56 -6.66
N ALA A 171 0.94 8.03 -6.06
CA ALA A 171 1.75 8.73 -5.06
C ALA A 171 2.28 10.07 -5.56
N CYS A 172 2.19 11.11 -4.72
CA CYS A 172 2.72 12.45 -5.03
C CYS A 172 4.24 12.47 -5.12
N ARG A 173 4.91 11.51 -4.47
CA ARG A 173 6.38 11.40 -4.42
C ARG A 173 6.82 9.96 -4.18
N SER A 174 8.05 9.65 -4.53
CA SER A 174 8.67 8.36 -4.21
C SER A 174 9.95 8.55 -3.41
N TYR A 175 10.33 7.54 -2.61
CA TYR A 175 11.68 7.42 -2.09
C TYR A 175 12.58 6.81 -3.15
N GLN A 176 13.71 7.45 -3.42
CA GLN A 176 14.66 7.00 -4.40
C GLN A 176 16.08 6.98 -3.82
N GLN A 177 16.88 6.01 -4.22
CA GLN A 177 18.29 5.98 -3.89
C GLN A 177 19.12 6.52 -5.05
N LEU A 178 19.97 7.51 -4.76
CA LEU A 178 20.99 8.01 -5.66
C LEU A 178 22.34 7.50 -5.18
N VAL A 179 22.95 6.63 -5.95
CA VAL A 179 24.34 6.19 -5.70
C VAL A 179 25.26 7.09 -6.50
N MET A 180 26.17 7.79 -5.79
CA MET A 180 27.17 8.68 -6.38
C MET A 180 28.55 8.09 -6.13
N THR A 181 29.30 7.81 -7.20
CA THR A 181 30.67 7.31 -7.09
C THR A 181 31.62 8.51 -6.99
N LEU A 182 32.44 8.50 -5.95
CA LEU A 182 33.50 9.47 -5.73
C LEU A 182 34.81 8.97 -6.35
N HIS A 183 35.55 9.87 -6.94
CA HIS A 183 36.88 9.68 -7.48
C HIS A 183 37.83 10.66 -6.82
N GLU A 184 39.14 10.50 -7.00
CA GLU A 184 40.14 11.38 -6.37
C GLU A 184 40.00 12.85 -6.79
N GLU A 185 39.52 13.09 -8.03
CA GLU A 185 39.30 14.45 -8.55
C GLU A 185 37.93 15.03 -8.17
N THR A 186 37.10 14.27 -7.45
CA THR A 186 35.75 14.75 -7.06
C THR A 186 35.87 15.92 -6.09
N THR A 187 35.28 17.04 -6.46
CA THR A 187 35.18 18.22 -5.60
C THR A 187 33.77 18.32 -5.00
N GLN A 188 33.62 19.12 -3.94
CA GLN A 188 32.30 19.42 -3.36
C GLN A 188 31.36 20.02 -4.42
N ILE A 189 31.86 20.92 -5.28
CA ILE A 189 31.05 21.58 -6.32
C ILE A 189 30.60 20.57 -7.37
N SER A 190 31.50 19.73 -7.90
CA SER A 190 31.17 18.75 -8.91
C SER A 190 30.17 17.70 -8.38
N LEU A 191 30.29 17.32 -7.11
CA LEU A 191 29.33 16.43 -6.45
C LEU A 191 27.95 17.09 -6.31
N GLU A 192 27.87 18.36 -5.89
CA GLU A 192 26.62 19.11 -5.77
C GLU A 192 25.91 19.22 -7.14
N GLU A 193 26.66 19.53 -8.20
CA GLU A 193 26.12 19.63 -9.57
C GLU A 193 25.62 18.27 -10.06
N ALA A 194 26.36 17.20 -9.83
CA ALA A 194 25.98 15.85 -10.20
C ALA A 194 24.68 15.42 -9.47
N VAL A 195 24.59 15.68 -8.15
CA VAL A 195 23.37 15.41 -7.37
C VAL A 195 22.19 16.23 -7.89
N LYS A 196 22.35 17.53 -8.13
CA LYS A 196 21.29 18.38 -8.68
C LYS A 196 20.81 17.88 -10.04
N SER A 197 21.73 17.50 -10.93
CA SER A 197 21.40 16.93 -12.24
C SER A 197 20.61 15.64 -12.15
N GLN A 198 20.98 14.74 -11.24
CA GLN A 198 20.25 13.48 -11.01
C GLN A 198 18.84 13.74 -10.45
N ILE A 199 18.70 14.64 -9.48
CA ILE A 199 17.41 15.03 -8.91
C ILE A 199 16.53 15.66 -9.98
N PHE A 200 17.06 16.54 -10.81
CA PHE A 200 16.32 17.16 -11.92
C PHE A 200 15.76 16.12 -12.90
N ARG A 201 16.60 15.14 -13.31
CA ARG A 201 16.18 14.07 -14.24
C ARG A 201 15.15 13.12 -13.65
N ARG A 202 15.20 12.85 -12.35
CA ARG A 202 14.32 11.87 -11.67
C ARG A 202 13.09 12.49 -11.02
N GLY A 203 12.99 13.82 -11.02
CA GLY A 203 11.85 14.57 -10.48
C GLY A 203 12.11 15.19 -9.11
N GLY A 204 12.03 16.52 -9.07
CA GLY A 204 12.31 17.32 -7.87
C GLY A 204 11.34 17.13 -6.69
N ARG A 205 10.20 16.45 -6.89
CA ARG A 205 9.22 16.16 -5.83
C ARG A 205 9.59 14.95 -4.98
N ASN A 206 10.44 14.05 -5.49
CA ASN A 206 10.83 12.83 -4.82
C ASN A 206 11.75 13.08 -3.62
N ILE A 207 11.82 12.10 -2.73
CA ILE A 207 12.71 12.09 -1.56
C ILE A 207 13.92 11.22 -1.90
N TYR A 208 15.12 11.81 -1.77
CA TYR A 208 16.34 11.13 -2.19
C TYR A 208 17.21 10.74 -1.00
N ARG A 209 17.61 9.46 -0.95
CA ARG A 209 18.70 8.96 -0.15
C ARG A 209 19.96 8.96 -1.00
N ILE A 210 20.93 9.85 -0.69
CA ILE A 210 22.19 9.91 -1.40
C ILE A 210 23.16 8.97 -0.70
N VAL A 211 23.70 8.01 -1.46
CA VAL A 211 24.74 7.08 -1.03
C VAL A 211 26.02 7.42 -1.78
N LEU A 212 27.05 7.77 -1.04
CA LEU A 212 28.38 8.05 -1.59
C LEU A 212 29.24 6.80 -1.46
N GLN A 213 29.88 6.38 -2.54
CA GLN A 213 30.78 5.23 -2.58
C GLN A 213 32.04 5.55 -3.40
N GLY A 214 33.05 4.73 -3.30
CA GLY A 214 34.34 4.93 -4.01
C GLY A 214 35.38 5.59 -3.13
N MET A 215 36.46 6.01 -3.75
CA MET A 215 37.61 6.67 -3.08
C MET A 215 37.54 8.18 -3.27
N ARG A 216 37.75 8.93 -2.20
CA ARG A 216 37.84 10.39 -2.22
C ARG A 216 39.24 10.86 -1.93
N SER A 217 39.61 12.02 -2.45
CA SER A 217 40.80 12.73 -1.96
C SER A 217 40.66 12.99 -0.44
N PRO A 218 41.78 12.86 0.33
CA PRO A 218 41.81 13.29 1.74
C PRO A 218 41.43 14.75 1.92
N ASP A 219 41.68 15.59 0.92
CA ASP A 219 41.39 17.03 0.96
C ASP A 219 39.93 17.36 0.66
N LEU A 220 39.09 16.40 0.23
CA LEU A 220 37.68 16.60 0.00
C LEU A 220 36.95 16.75 1.31
N LEU A 221 36.58 17.98 1.66
CA LEU A 221 35.69 18.28 2.78
C LEU A 221 34.22 18.14 2.34
N LEU A 222 33.57 17.03 2.73
CA LEU A 222 32.14 16.82 2.47
C LEU A 222 31.30 17.63 3.44
N ILE A 223 30.43 18.49 2.90
CA ILE A 223 29.48 19.31 3.66
C ILE A 223 28.06 18.80 3.34
N PRO A 224 27.49 17.84 4.14
CA PRO A 224 26.20 17.23 3.85
C PRO A 224 25.05 18.23 3.78
N GLU A 225 25.12 19.33 4.54
CA GLU A 225 24.12 20.37 4.57
C GLU A 225 23.94 21.07 3.22
N LYS A 226 25.01 21.19 2.43
CA LYS A 226 24.94 21.77 1.09
C LYS A 226 24.23 20.83 0.11
N LEU A 227 24.37 19.53 0.27
CA LEU A 227 23.63 18.53 -0.51
C LEU A 227 22.14 18.51 -0.15
N LYS A 228 21.79 18.81 1.11
CA LYS A 228 20.39 18.87 1.58
C LYS A 228 19.68 20.17 1.14
N LYS A 229 20.38 21.28 0.99
CA LYS A 229 19.80 22.59 0.66
C LYS A 229 19.33 22.74 -0.79
N SER A 230 19.50 21.75 -1.64
CA SER A 230 18.95 21.80 -3.01
C SER A 230 17.42 21.66 -3.08
N ARG A 231 16.71 21.75 -1.93
CA ARG A 231 15.25 21.74 -1.84
C ARG A 231 14.67 23.13 -1.71
N LYS A 232 14.03 23.65 -2.74
CA LYS A 232 12.83 24.45 -2.56
C LYS A 232 11.66 23.49 -2.40
N CYS A 233 11.18 23.35 -1.16
CA CYS A 233 9.95 22.64 -0.88
C CYS A 233 8.81 23.47 -1.48
N TYR A 234 8.33 23.10 -2.65
CA TYR A 234 7.07 23.66 -3.14
C TYR A 234 5.96 22.96 -2.32
N ARG A 235 5.28 23.74 -1.46
CA ARG A 235 4.01 23.33 -0.89
C ARG A 235 3.10 22.89 -2.04
N CYS A 236 2.58 21.69 -1.97
CA CYS A 236 1.42 21.32 -2.76
C CYS A 236 0.24 22.17 -2.24
N CYS A 237 -0.10 23.24 -2.95
CA CYS A 237 -1.37 23.92 -2.83
C CYS A 237 -2.22 23.48 -4.02
N GLY A 238 -3.43 23.03 -3.73
CA GLY A 238 -4.48 22.70 -4.68
C GLY A 238 -5.22 21.47 -4.27
#